data_16d451f4878135d97bbf3a79e43d7807
#
_entry.id   16d451f4878135d97bbf3a79e43d7807
#
_cell.length_a   1.000
_cell.length_b   1.000
_cell.length_c   1.000
_cell.angle_alpha   90.00
_cell.angle_beta   90.00
_cell.angle_gamma   90.00
#
_symmetry.space_group_name_H-M   'P 1'
#
loop_
_entity.id
_entity.type
_entity.pdbx_description
1 polymer ?
#
loop_
_entity_poly.entity_id
_entity_poly.type
_entity_poly.pdbx_seq_one_letter_code
_entity_poly.pdbx_strand_id
1 'polypeptide(L)'
;GSNANPFYLSMASWFQPVGIVIATLAAVIASQALISGSFTLINEAMRLNFWPKVKIKYPTELKGQLYIPSINWLLLLGCIWIVLHFEESSNMEHAYGLAIILCMIMTTILLNFYLIMKRVQWYILLPLIGTYLVIEFSFFVANITKFADGGYVTLIIAIVLISIMTTWYMAKQISKNYTRFVKIENYKKVLAELSVDLSIPKYATHLVYMTNASRTDEIEEKVMYSILQKRPKRADIYWFVHVNILNEPYKTEYKVTEIIKDDLFRIDFNLGFREPTKINLMFKEVLKDMVKNGEVDVTSRYESLNKNNILGDFKFMLSEKFLSNDSDLLWHEKVIMNTYFVIKKFSLSEENGFGLDSSSVKIEKFPMVLHPPEKICLNRVK
;
A
#
# COMPACT_ATOMS: atom_id res chain seq x y z
N GLY A 1 16.94 -48.95 -12.31
CA GLY A 1 15.88 -48.49 -13.17
C GLY A 1 16.25 -47.12 -13.71
N SER A 2 16.23 -46.95 -15.04
CA SER A 2 16.56 -45.69 -15.68
C SER A 2 15.56 -44.61 -15.26
N ASN A 3 16.02 -43.55 -14.62
CA ASN A 3 15.25 -42.33 -14.29
C ASN A 3 14.90 -41.51 -15.56
N ALA A 4 14.66 -42.15 -16.69
CA ALA A 4 14.32 -41.47 -17.93
C ALA A 4 12.86 -41.05 -17.92
N ASN A 5 12.61 -39.74 -18.09
CA ASN A 5 11.29 -39.17 -18.10
C ASN A 5 10.44 -39.77 -19.24
N PRO A 6 9.26 -40.38 -18.97
CA PRO A 6 8.41 -41.03 -19.96
C PRO A 6 8.05 -40.14 -21.14
N PHE A 7 7.95 -38.85 -20.94
CA PHE A 7 7.65 -37.86 -21.98
C PHE A 7 8.71 -37.86 -23.09
N TYR A 8 10.00 -37.88 -22.73
CA TYR A 8 11.06 -37.91 -23.74
C TYR A 8 11.29 -39.31 -24.34
N LEU A 9 10.96 -40.39 -23.59
CA LEU A 9 11.02 -41.74 -24.10
C LEU A 9 9.97 -42.03 -25.17
N SER A 10 8.84 -41.34 -25.17
CA SER A 10 7.79 -41.47 -26.19
C SER A 10 8.16 -40.82 -27.53
N MET A 11 9.23 -40.02 -27.57
CA MET A 11 9.68 -39.33 -28.78
C MET A 11 10.70 -40.19 -29.56
N ALA A 12 10.64 -40.06 -30.91
CA ALA A 12 11.68 -40.64 -31.76
C ALA A 12 13.05 -40.02 -31.42
N SER A 13 14.13 -40.82 -31.40
CA SER A 13 15.45 -40.38 -30.96
C SER A 13 16.02 -39.18 -31.73
N TRP A 14 15.68 -39.03 -33.00
CA TRP A 14 16.07 -37.90 -33.82
C TRP A 14 15.34 -36.59 -33.43
N PHE A 15 14.12 -36.70 -32.88
CA PHE A 15 13.28 -35.57 -32.49
C PHE A 15 13.51 -35.10 -31.04
N GLN A 16 14.13 -35.95 -30.20
CA GLN A 16 14.38 -35.61 -28.79
C GLN A 16 15.05 -34.24 -28.57
N PRO A 17 16.13 -33.86 -29.29
CA PRO A 17 16.74 -32.53 -29.09
C PRO A 17 15.77 -31.37 -29.39
N VAL A 18 14.96 -31.52 -30.45
CA VAL A 18 13.95 -30.54 -30.82
C VAL A 18 12.86 -30.47 -29.76
N GLY A 19 12.41 -31.63 -29.27
CA GLY A 19 11.43 -31.72 -28.17
C GLY A 19 11.90 -31.06 -26.89
N ILE A 20 13.17 -31.19 -26.51
CA ILE A 20 13.77 -30.53 -25.37
C ILE A 20 13.72 -28.98 -25.53
N VAL A 21 14.11 -28.49 -26.71
CA VAL A 21 14.07 -27.05 -27.00
C VAL A 21 12.64 -26.49 -26.90
N ILE A 22 11.67 -27.18 -27.51
CA ILE A 22 10.25 -26.79 -27.45
C ILE A 22 9.75 -26.81 -26.02
N ALA A 23 10.03 -27.86 -25.24
CA ALA A 23 9.62 -27.97 -23.85
C ALA A 23 10.23 -26.85 -22.99
N THR A 24 11.49 -26.50 -23.22
CA THR A 24 12.17 -25.40 -22.53
C THR A 24 11.51 -24.05 -22.87
N LEU A 25 11.22 -23.79 -24.14
CA LEU A 25 10.53 -22.56 -24.55
C LEU A 25 9.12 -22.49 -23.97
N ALA A 26 8.38 -23.59 -23.94
CA ALA A 26 7.07 -23.67 -23.30
C ALA A 26 7.14 -23.36 -21.79
N ALA A 27 8.14 -23.91 -21.10
CA ALA A 27 8.37 -23.63 -19.68
C ALA A 27 8.69 -22.14 -19.41
N VAL A 28 9.49 -21.51 -20.28
CA VAL A 28 9.78 -20.06 -20.18
C VAL A 28 8.50 -19.24 -20.33
N ILE A 29 7.66 -19.54 -21.32
CA ILE A 29 6.39 -18.83 -21.54
C ILE A 29 5.46 -19.01 -20.34
N ALA A 30 5.33 -20.25 -19.83
CA ALA A 30 4.51 -20.53 -18.65
C ALA A 30 5.00 -19.76 -17.41
N SER A 31 6.32 -19.71 -17.20
CA SER A 31 6.94 -18.95 -16.10
C SER A 31 6.62 -17.45 -16.21
N GLN A 32 6.70 -16.87 -17.40
CA GLN A 32 6.36 -15.44 -17.60
C GLN A 32 4.90 -15.16 -17.28
N ALA A 33 3.98 -16.05 -17.65
CA ALA A 33 2.55 -15.91 -17.32
C ALA A 33 2.31 -15.94 -15.81
N LEU A 34 2.96 -16.86 -15.07
CA LEU A 34 2.87 -16.96 -13.61
C LEU A 34 3.45 -15.75 -12.90
N ILE A 35 4.59 -15.22 -13.36
CA ILE A 35 5.21 -14.01 -12.81
C ILE A 35 4.28 -12.81 -13.00
N SER A 36 3.72 -12.63 -14.19
CA SER A 36 2.77 -11.55 -14.47
C SER A 36 1.50 -11.66 -13.62
N GLY A 37 0.96 -12.86 -13.46
CA GLY A 37 -0.17 -13.15 -12.57
C GLY A 37 0.15 -12.82 -11.11
N SER A 38 1.33 -13.16 -10.63
CA SER A 38 1.79 -12.83 -9.27
C SER A 38 1.86 -11.33 -9.03
N PHE A 39 2.34 -10.54 -9.99
CA PHE A 39 2.34 -9.07 -9.87
C PHE A 39 0.94 -8.50 -9.76
N THR A 40 -0.01 -9.02 -10.55
CA THR A 40 -1.41 -8.59 -10.52
C THR A 40 -2.04 -8.90 -9.16
N LEU A 41 -1.83 -10.12 -8.63
CA LEU A 41 -2.33 -10.52 -7.31
C LEU A 41 -1.78 -9.64 -6.20
N ILE A 42 -0.48 -9.36 -6.20
CA ILE A 42 0.14 -8.47 -5.20
C ILE A 42 -0.39 -7.03 -5.32
N ASN A 43 -0.59 -6.54 -6.54
CA ASN A 43 -1.18 -5.22 -6.74
C ASN A 43 -2.60 -5.13 -6.14
N GLU A 44 -3.44 -6.12 -6.37
CA GLU A 44 -4.78 -6.17 -5.76
C GLU A 44 -4.70 -6.35 -4.24
N ALA A 45 -3.77 -7.15 -3.73
CA ALA A 45 -3.53 -7.29 -2.29
C ALA A 45 -3.12 -5.96 -1.64
N MET A 46 -2.29 -5.14 -2.30
CA MET A 46 -1.94 -3.79 -1.84
C MET A 46 -3.15 -2.86 -1.82
N ARG A 47 -4.01 -2.92 -2.85
CA ARG A 47 -5.25 -2.11 -2.91
C ARG A 47 -6.23 -2.46 -1.81
N LEU A 48 -6.32 -3.74 -1.45
CA LEU A 48 -7.16 -4.24 -0.37
C LEU A 48 -6.52 -4.13 1.02
N ASN A 49 -5.32 -3.55 1.12
CA ASN A 49 -4.53 -3.45 2.36
C ASN A 49 -4.13 -4.80 2.97
N PHE A 50 -3.94 -5.83 2.16
CA PHE A 50 -3.38 -7.12 2.57
C PHE A 50 -1.86 -7.19 2.40
N TRP A 51 -1.26 -6.29 1.63
CA TRP A 51 0.17 -6.26 1.37
C TRP A 51 0.75 -4.86 1.55
N PRO A 52 2.02 -4.73 2.02
CA PRO A 52 2.69 -3.44 2.13
C PRO A 52 2.85 -2.77 0.77
N LYS A 53 2.75 -1.45 0.73
CA LYS A 53 2.94 -0.69 -0.51
C LYS A 53 4.39 -0.82 -0.99
N VAL A 54 4.57 -1.28 -2.22
CA VAL A 54 5.86 -1.38 -2.91
C VAL A 54 5.82 -0.60 -4.23
N LYS A 55 7.00 -0.31 -4.76
CA LYS A 55 7.12 0.44 -6.01
C LYS A 55 6.62 -0.39 -7.18
N ILE A 56 5.65 0.14 -7.92
CA ILE A 56 5.11 -0.43 -9.15
C ILE A 56 5.65 0.36 -10.34
N LYS A 57 6.00 -0.34 -11.42
CA LYS A 57 6.31 0.24 -12.72
C LYS A 57 5.27 -0.24 -13.73
N TYR A 58 4.77 0.67 -14.53
CA TYR A 58 3.82 0.38 -15.60
C TYR A 58 4.54 0.52 -16.94
N PRO A 59 4.98 -0.59 -17.58
CA PRO A 59 5.71 -0.53 -18.85
C PRO A 59 4.82 -0.07 -20.00
N THR A 60 3.53 -0.29 -19.95
CA THR A 60 2.55 0.08 -20.98
C THR A 60 1.41 0.91 -20.40
N GLU A 61 0.52 1.39 -21.29
CA GLU A 61 -0.69 2.15 -20.91
C GLU A 61 -1.79 1.25 -20.33
N LEU A 62 -1.66 -0.05 -20.48
CA LEU A 62 -2.62 -1.00 -19.93
C LEU A 62 -2.37 -1.19 -18.44
N LYS A 63 -3.37 -0.88 -17.61
CA LYS A 63 -3.29 -0.98 -16.14
C LYS A 63 -2.94 -2.39 -15.64
N GLY A 64 -3.31 -3.43 -16.41
CA GLY A 64 -3.00 -4.83 -16.10
C GLY A 64 -1.55 -5.24 -16.35
N GLN A 65 -0.78 -4.48 -17.14
CA GLN A 65 0.63 -4.75 -17.39
C GLN A 65 1.48 -3.95 -16.40
N LEU A 66 1.88 -4.62 -15.34
CA LEU A 66 2.65 -4.01 -14.26
C LEU A 66 3.88 -4.84 -13.94
N TYR A 67 4.91 -4.18 -13.43
CA TYR A 67 6.16 -4.80 -12.99
C TYR A 67 6.50 -4.33 -11.58
N ILE A 68 6.74 -5.29 -10.68
CA ILE A 68 7.06 -5.03 -9.28
C ILE A 68 8.46 -5.59 -8.99
N PRO A 69 9.52 -4.74 -8.99
CA PRO A 69 10.90 -5.20 -8.87
C PRO A 69 11.15 -6.03 -7.61
N SER A 70 10.62 -5.62 -6.45
CA SER A 70 10.80 -6.32 -5.18
C SER A 70 10.21 -7.73 -5.20
N ILE A 71 9.03 -7.90 -5.81
CA ILE A 71 8.39 -9.21 -5.95
C ILE A 71 9.14 -10.09 -6.95
N ASN A 72 9.64 -9.50 -8.03
CA ASN A 72 10.44 -10.24 -9.00
C ASN A 72 11.69 -10.85 -8.35
N TRP A 73 12.41 -10.08 -7.53
CA TRP A 73 13.55 -10.60 -6.77
C TRP A 73 13.15 -11.66 -5.73
N LEU A 74 12.01 -11.45 -5.05
CA LEU A 74 11.48 -12.45 -4.10
C LEU A 74 11.17 -13.78 -4.80
N LEU A 75 10.52 -13.73 -5.96
CA LEU A 75 10.22 -14.93 -6.76
C LEU A 75 11.49 -15.61 -7.23
N LEU A 76 12.49 -14.86 -7.72
CA LEU A 76 13.78 -15.41 -8.13
C LEU A 76 14.47 -16.16 -6.97
N LEU A 77 14.58 -15.50 -5.81
CA LEU A 77 15.21 -16.12 -4.63
C LEU A 77 14.42 -17.33 -4.14
N GLY A 78 13.09 -17.26 -4.18
CA GLY A 78 12.20 -18.37 -3.85
C GLY A 78 12.39 -19.57 -4.80
N CYS A 79 12.48 -19.33 -6.11
CA CYS A 79 12.74 -20.38 -7.09
C CYS A 79 14.11 -21.03 -6.88
N ILE A 80 15.17 -20.24 -6.66
CA ILE A 80 16.51 -20.77 -6.36
C ILE A 80 16.47 -21.62 -5.09
N TRP A 81 15.81 -21.13 -4.03
CA TRP A 81 15.70 -21.87 -2.77
C TRP A 81 14.96 -23.20 -2.94
N ILE A 82 13.84 -23.22 -3.70
CA ILE A 82 13.07 -24.44 -3.99
C ILE A 82 13.92 -25.46 -4.75
N VAL A 83 14.65 -25.02 -5.77
CA VAL A 83 15.53 -25.90 -6.57
C VAL A 83 16.63 -26.51 -5.69
N LEU A 84 17.28 -25.71 -4.84
CA LEU A 84 18.33 -26.18 -3.94
C LEU A 84 17.80 -27.06 -2.80
N HIS A 85 16.54 -26.87 -2.39
CA HIS A 85 15.94 -27.65 -1.31
C HIS A 85 15.48 -29.04 -1.75
N PHE A 86 14.87 -29.13 -2.94
CA PHE A 86 14.29 -30.37 -3.41
C PHE A 86 15.27 -31.24 -4.19
N GLU A 87 16.23 -30.63 -4.91
CA GLU A 87 17.23 -31.28 -5.78
C GLU A 87 16.64 -32.21 -6.87
N GLU A 88 15.53 -32.90 -6.56
CA GLU A 88 14.84 -33.84 -7.46
C GLU A 88 13.49 -33.27 -7.93
N SER A 89 13.19 -33.43 -9.22
CA SER A 89 11.94 -33.02 -9.86
C SER A 89 10.70 -33.68 -9.25
N SER A 90 10.81 -34.95 -8.84
CA SER A 90 9.70 -35.71 -8.24
C SER A 90 9.15 -35.05 -6.97
N ASN A 91 10.03 -34.60 -6.08
CA ASN A 91 9.63 -33.93 -4.82
C ASN A 91 9.00 -32.56 -5.10
N MET A 92 9.48 -31.82 -6.13
CA MET A 92 8.88 -30.57 -6.56
C MET A 92 7.45 -30.76 -7.11
N GLU A 93 7.20 -31.88 -7.83
CA GLU A 93 5.85 -32.19 -8.34
C GLU A 93 4.83 -32.37 -7.21
N HIS A 94 5.23 -32.97 -6.09
CA HIS A 94 4.34 -33.14 -4.92
C HIS A 94 3.98 -31.80 -4.26
N ALA A 95 4.96 -30.90 -4.11
CA ALA A 95 4.71 -29.54 -3.60
C ALA A 95 3.80 -28.75 -4.55
N TYR A 96 4.04 -28.82 -5.85
CA TYR A 96 3.27 -28.13 -6.88
C TYR A 96 1.84 -28.67 -6.97
N GLY A 97 1.67 -30.00 -6.93
CA GLY A 97 0.35 -30.62 -6.98
C GLY A 97 -0.58 -30.14 -5.86
N LEU A 98 -0.09 -30.08 -4.62
CA LEU A 98 -0.88 -29.58 -3.50
C LEU A 98 -1.24 -28.09 -3.66
N ALA A 99 -0.31 -27.26 -4.15
CA ALA A 99 -0.56 -25.84 -4.39
C ALA A 99 -1.68 -25.62 -5.41
N ILE A 100 -1.65 -26.36 -6.54
CA ILE A 100 -2.67 -26.26 -7.59
C ILE A 100 -4.04 -26.64 -7.06
N ILE A 101 -4.15 -27.77 -6.36
CA ILE A 101 -5.45 -28.24 -5.86
C ILE A 101 -6.07 -27.24 -4.89
N LEU A 102 -5.28 -26.66 -3.98
CA LEU A 102 -5.76 -25.61 -3.09
C LEU A 102 -6.24 -24.38 -3.87
N CYS A 103 -5.50 -23.97 -4.90
CA CYS A 103 -5.92 -22.89 -5.78
C CYS A 103 -7.22 -23.21 -6.54
N MET A 104 -7.39 -24.44 -7.05
CA MET A 104 -8.61 -24.86 -7.74
C MET A 104 -9.81 -24.82 -6.81
N ILE A 105 -9.70 -25.38 -5.61
CA ILE A 105 -10.78 -25.35 -4.60
C ILE A 105 -11.19 -23.90 -4.28
N MET A 106 -10.23 -23.01 -4.04
CA MET A 106 -10.52 -21.59 -3.80
C MET A 106 -11.20 -20.93 -4.97
N THR A 107 -10.79 -21.24 -6.20
CA THR A 107 -11.40 -20.72 -7.42
C THR A 107 -12.85 -21.20 -7.57
N THR A 108 -13.11 -22.48 -7.27
CA THR A 108 -14.47 -23.05 -7.30
C THR A 108 -15.37 -22.42 -6.24
N ILE A 109 -14.85 -22.15 -5.04
CA ILE A 109 -15.58 -21.41 -3.99
C ILE A 109 -15.92 -19.99 -4.46
N LEU A 110 -14.98 -19.28 -5.05
CA LEU A 110 -15.20 -17.92 -5.58
C LEU A 110 -16.20 -17.94 -6.73
N LEU A 111 -16.10 -18.92 -7.63
CA LEU A 111 -17.06 -19.11 -8.72
C LEU A 111 -18.48 -19.34 -8.19
N ASN A 112 -18.61 -20.16 -7.15
CA ASN A 112 -19.91 -20.39 -6.50
C ASN A 112 -20.52 -19.07 -5.98
N PHE A 113 -19.76 -18.25 -5.25
CA PHE A 113 -20.23 -16.94 -4.78
C PHE A 113 -20.61 -16.02 -5.95
N TYR A 114 -19.80 -15.99 -7.01
CA TYR A 114 -20.09 -15.18 -8.20
C TYR A 114 -21.40 -15.62 -8.88
N LEU A 115 -21.62 -16.91 -9.04
CA LEU A 115 -22.85 -17.45 -9.66
C LEU A 115 -24.10 -17.16 -8.80
N ILE A 116 -23.98 -17.24 -7.48
CA ILE A 116 -25.05 -16.84 -6.55
C ILE A 116 -25.36 -15.34 -6.71
N MET A 117 -24.35 -14.49 -6.78
CA MET A 117 -24.56 -13.04 -7.02
C MET A 117 -25.23 -12.76 -8.37
N LYS A 118 -24.93 -13.57 -9.40
CA LYS A 118 -25.57 -13.51 -10.72
C LYS A 118 -26.98 -14.13 -10.72
N ARG A 119 -27.46 -14.62 -9.60
CA ARG A 119 -28.79 -15.26 -9.44
C ARG A 119 -28.99 -16.46 -10.37
N VAL A 120 -27.92 -17.22 -10.63
CA VAL A 120 -28.03 -18.48 -11.38
C VAL A 120 -28.92 -19.45 -10.60
N GLN A 121 -29.77 -20.17 -11.31
CA GLN A 121 -30.75 -21.07 -10.71
C GLN A 121 -30.06 -22.25 -10.04
N TRP A 122 -30.52 -22.61 -8.85
CA TRP A 122 -29.86 -23.60 -7.97
C TRP A 122 -29.74 -25.00 -8.60
N TYR A 123 -30.67 -25.39 -9.47
CA TYR A 123 -30.63 -26.69 -10.15
C TYR A 123 -29.55 -26.77 -11.23
N ILE A 124 -28.99 -25.64 -11.70
CA ILE A 124 -27.81 -25.58 -12.55
C ILE A 124 -26.55 -25.44 -11.69
N LEU A 125 -26.60 -24.62 -10.65
CA LEU A 125 -25.49 -24.32 -9.77
C LEU A 125 -25.00 -25.56 -9.01
N LEU A 126 -25.94 -26.32 -8.42
CA LEU A 126 -25.60 -27.44 -7.54
C LEU A 126 -24.90 -28.60 -8.27
N PRO A 127 -25.37 -29.10 -9.46
CA PRO A 127 -24.64 -30.13 -10.18
C PRO A 127 -23.31 -29.61 -10.73
N LEU A 128 -23.24 -28.37 -11.19
CA LEU A 128 -21.99 -27.78 -11.70
C LEU A 128 -20.91 -27.75 -10.62
N ILE A 129 -21.19 -27.07 -9.50
CA ILE A 129 -20.23 -26.94 -8.39
C ILE A 129 -19.97 -28.29 -7.73
N GLY A 130 -20.99 -29.14 -7.58
CA GLY A 130 -20.84 -30.49 -7.05
C GLY A 130 -19.90 -31.35 -7.85
N THR A 131 -19.98 -31.29 -9.21
CA THR A 131 -19.03 -32.02 -10.08
C THR A 131 -17.61 -31.53 -9.92
N TYR A 132 -17.38 -30.21 -9.88
CA TYR A 132 -16.04 -29.68 -9.65
C TYR A 132 -15.48 -30.11 -8.29
N LEU A 133 -16.28 -29.98 -7.23
CA LEU A 133 -15.84 -30.36 -5.87
C LEU A 133 -15.51 -31.85 -5.76
N VAL A 134 -16.27 -32.73 -6.40
CA VAL A 134 -15.98 -34.18 -6.39
C VAL A 134 -14.63 -34.47 -7.08
N ILE A 135 -14.38 -33.85 -8.23
CA ILE A 135 -13.12 -34.00 -8.96
C ILE A 135 -11.95 -33.45 -8.11
N GLU A 136 -12.08 -32.23 -7.63
CA GLU A 136 -11.05 -31.54 -6.84
C GLU A 136 -10.75 -32.28 -5.54
N PHE A 137 -11.78 -32.81 -4.86
CA PHE A 137 -11.59 -33.60 -3.66
C PHE A 137 -10.87 -34.91 -3.93
N SER A 138 -11.15 -35.58 -5.05
CA SER A 138 -10.41 -36.78 -5.47
C SER A 138 -8.92 -36.50 -5.65
N PHE A 139 -8.60 -35.41 -6.33
CA PHE A 139 -7.21 -34.97 -6.51
C PHE A 139 -6.57 -34.52 -5.19
N PHE A 140 -7.34 -33.86 -4.31
CA PHE A 140 -6.87 -33.46 -2.98
C PHE A 140 -6.44 -34.68 -2.16
N VAL A 141 -7.28 -35.72 -2.11
CA VAL A 141 -6.97 -36.98 -1.40
C VAL A 141 -5.70 -37.64 -1.99
N ALA A 142 -5.57 -37.66 -3.32
CA ALA A 142 -4.38 -38.23 -3.97
C ALA A 142 -3.09 -37.42 -3.67
N ASN A 143 -3.17 -36.10 -3.54
CA ASN A 143 -2.01 -35.27 -3.24
C ASN A 143 -1.66 -35.25 -1.75
N ILE A 144 -2.64 -35.40 -0.83
CA ILE A 144 -2.38 -35.38 0.60
C ILE A 144 -1.59 -36.63 1.05
N THR A 145 -1.70 -37.77 0.34
CA THR A 145 -0.91 -38.95 0.65
C THR A 145 0.59 -38.70 0.41
N LYS A 146 0.95 -37.77 -0.44
CA LYS A 146 2.33 -37.36 -0.77
C LYS A 146 2.79 -36.10 -0.01
N PHE A 147 2.05 -35.72 1.03
CA PHE A 147 2.32 -34.53 1.81
C PHE A 147 3.72 -34.53 2.45
N ALA A 148 4.14 -35.68 2.98
CA ALA A 148 5.45 -35.85 3.61
C ALA A 148 6.62 -35.76 2.61
N ASP A 149 6.39 -36.06 1.32
CA ASP A 149 7.42 -36.11 0.28
C ASP A 149 7.69 -34.72 -0.36
N GLY A 150 7.06 -33.64 0.15
CA GLY A 150 7.31 -32.26 -0.32
C GLY A 150 6.14 -31.32 -0.17
N GLY A 151 4.90 -31.82 -0.04
CA GLY A 151 3.69 -30.99 0.08
C GLY A 151 3.69 -30.05 1.30
N TYR A 152 4.40 -30.40 2.38
CA TYR A 152 4.52 -29.56 3.59
C TYR A 152 5.18 -28.20 3.31
N VAL A 153 6.10 -28.12 2.34
CA VAL A 153 6.78 -26.86 1.97
C VAL A 153 5.78 -25.82 1.47
N THR A 154 4.85 -26.25 0.61
CA THR A 154 3.77 -25.39 0.09
C THR A 154 2.92 -24.84 1.23
N LEU A 155 2.58 -25.67 2.22
CA LEU A 155 1.78 -25.27 3.36
C LEU A 155 2.53 -24.25 4.24
N ILE A 156 3.82 -24.46 4.50
CA ILE A 156 4.66 -23.51 5.25
C ILE A 156 4.71 -22.15 4.56
N ILE A 157 4.97 -22.13 3.24
CA ILE A 157 4.99 -20.88 2.46
C ILE A 157 3.62 -20.17 2.54
N ALA A 158 2.53 -20.92 2.38
CA ALA A 158 1.18 -20.38 2.47
C ALA A 158 0.90 -19.77 3.86
N ILE A 159 1.24 -20.47 4.94
CA ILE A 159 1.07 -19.97 6.32
C ILE A 159 1.87 -18.69 6.54
N VAL A 160 3.12 -18.62 6.07
CA VAL A 160 3.95 -17.41 6.20
C VAL A 160 3.32 -16.24 5.45
N LEU A 161 2.89 -16.43 4.21
CA LEU A 161 2.25 -15.39 3.41
C LEU A 161 0.92 -14.92 4.03
N ILE A 162 0.07 -15.85 4.45
CA ILE A 162 -1.21 -15.54 5.12
C ILE A 162 -0.95 -14.77 6.42
N SER A 163 0.06 -15.16 7.20
CA SER A 163 0.43 -14.46 8.44
C SER A 163 0.86 -13.02 8.18
N ILE A 164 1.68 -12.78 7.14
CA ILE A 164 2.08 -11.43 6.72
C ILE A 164 0.85 -10.63 6.30
N MET A 165 0.00 -11.20 5.44
CA MET A 165 -1.20 -10.52 4.93
C MET A 165 -2.19 -10.19 6.05
N THR A 166 -2.46 -11.13 6.94
CA THR A 166 -3.37 -10.96 8.06
C THR A 166 -2.84 -9.92 9.05
N THR A 167 -1.57 -9.98 9.40
CA THR A 167 -0.91 -8.99 10.28
C THR A 167 -1.02 -7.59 9.69
N TRP A 168 -0.72 -7.45 8.40
CA TRP A 168 -0.80 -6.16 7.72
C TRP A 168 -2.21 -5.60 7.69
N TYR A 169 -3.20 -6.44 7.34
CA TYR A 169 -4.61 -6.07 7.30
C TYR A 169 -5.13 -5.65 8.67
N MET A 170 -4.89 -6.47 9.71
CA MET A 170 -5.34 -6.18 11.07
C MET A 170 -4.70 -4.90 11.61
N ALA A 171 -3.41 -4.69 11.40
CA ALA A 171 -2.73 -3.47 11.82
C ALA A 171 -3.26 -2.22 11.10
N LYS A 172 -3.60 -2.33 9.81
CA LYS A 172 -4.25 -1.25 9.06
C LYS A 172 -5.65 -0.96 9.57
N GLN A 173 -6.43 -1.98 9.90
CA GLN A 173 -7.76 -1.84 10.48
C GLN A 173 -7.70 -1.15 11.85
N ILE A 174 -6.80 -1.61 12.72
CA ILE A 174 -6.52 -0.96 14.00
C ILE A 174 -6.16 0.51 13.77
N SER A 175 -5.17 0.79 12.90
CA SER A 175 -4.74 2.17 12.60
C SER A 175 -5.85 3.06 12.03
N LYS A 176 -6.78 2.49 11.25
CA LYS A 176 -7.93 3.22 10.70
C LYS A 176 -8.91 3.63 11.79
N ASN A 177 -9.25 2.73 12.71
CA ASN A 177 -10.17 2.99 13.81
C ASN A 177 -9.70 4.13 14.73
N TYR A 178 -8.37 4.34 14.81
CA TYR A 178 -7.78 5.42 15.62
C TYR A 178 -7.47 6.69 14.80
N THR A 179 -7.86 6.75 13.52
CA THR A 179 -7.75 7.99 12.75
C THR A 179 -9.05 8.75 12.84
N ARG A 180 -9.06 9.81 13.65
CA ARG A 180 -10.20 10.70 13.76
C ARG A 180 -10.09 11.82 12.75
N PHE A 181 -11.21 12.16 12.12
CA PHE A 181 -11.35 13.31 11.25
C PHE A 181 -12.18 14.36 11.98
N VAL A 182 -11.79 15.62 11.83
CA VAL A 182 -12.46 16.77 12.40
C VAL A 182 -12.85 17.74 11.30
N LYS A 183 -13.95 18.48 11.49
CA LYS A 183 -14.36 19.51 10.56
C LYS A 183 -13.42 20.71 10.64
N ILE A 184 -12.91 21.15 9.51
CA ILE A 184 -12.01 22.31 9.42
C ILE A 184 -12.71 23.58 9.91
N GLU A 185 -14.04 23.65 9.72
CA GLU A 185 -14.86 24.78 10.16
C GLU A 185 -14.64 25.16 11.63
N ASN A 186 -14.50 24.16 12.51
CA ASN A 186 -14.30 24.37 13.94
C ASN A 186 -12.95 25.02 14.28
N TYR A 187 -12.00 25.02 13.36
CA TYR A 187 -10.64 25.50 13.57
C TYR A 187 -10.29 26.74 12.74
N LYS A 188 -11.17 27.18 11.83
CA LYS A 188 -10.93 28.33 10.96
C LYS A 188 -10.52 29.57 11.74
N LYS A 189 -11.28 29.91 12.78
CA LYS A 189 -11.02 31.10 13.60
C LYS A 189 -9.65 31.02 14.28
N VAL A 190 -9.33 29.89 14.90
CA VAL A 190 -8.05 29.68 15.61
C VAL A 190 -6.86 29.69 14.65
N LEU A 191 -7.01 29.15 13.44
CA LEU A 191 -5.94 29.17 12.44
C LEU A 191 -5.67 30.57 11.90
N ALA A 192 -6.74 31.37 11.66
CA ALA A 192 -6.61 32.76 11.24
C ALA A 192 -5.99 33.63 12.32
N GLU A 193 -6.34 33.41 13.59
CA GLU A 193 -5.70 34.11 14.72
C GLU A 193 -4.24 33.73 14.87
N LEU A 194 -3.90 32.44 14.69
CA LEU A 194 -2.54 31.93 14.79
C LEU A 194 -1.61 32.47 13.69
N SER A 195 -2.12 32.71 12.47
CA SER A 195 -1.33 33.23 11.34
C SER A 195 -0.77 34.62 11.63
N VAL A 196 -1.52 35.43 12.37
CA VAL A 196 -1.16 36.83 12.70
C VAL A 196 -0.53 37.00 14.09
N ASP A 197 -0.51 35.97 14.94
CA ASP A 197 0.02 36.07 16.31
C ASP A 197 1.54 36.20 16.33
N LEU A 198 2.04 37.38 16.55
CA LEU A 198 3.48 37.67 16.61
C LEU A 198 4.16 37.18 17.89
N SER A 199 3.41 36.78 18.91
CA SER A 199 3.99 36.21 20.15
C SER A 199 4.59 34.81 19.90
N ILE A 200 4.13 34.12 18.85
CA ILE A 200 4.61 32.82 18.44
C ILE A 200 5.64 33.00 17.32
N PRO A 201 6.86 32.47 17.45
CA PRO A 201 7.86 32.58 16.40
C PRO A 201 7.39 31.89 15.12
N LYS A 202 7.60 32.55 13.98
CA LYS A 202 7.22 32.03 12.66
C LYS A 202 7.94 30.72 12.38
N TYR A 203 7.18 29.70 12.05
CA TYR A 203 7.71 28.37 11.75
C TYR A 203 8.08 28.22 10.27
N ALA A 204 7.26 28.73 9.38
CA ALA A 204 7.47 28.81 7.94
C ALA A 204 6.55 29.87 7.33
N THR A 205 6.85 30.36 6.13
CA THR A 205 5.91 31.20 5.37
C THR A 205 4.76 30.34 4.86
N HIS A 206 5.07 29.21 4.24
CA HIS A 206 4.09 28.25 3.72
C HIS A 206 4.26 26.89 4.39
N LEU A 207 3.23 26.44 5.10
CA LEU A 207 3.23 25.17 5.81
C LEU A 207 2.29 24.19 5.13
N VAL A 208 2.85 23.14 4.53
CA VAL A 208 2.13 22.18 3.68
C VAL A 208 1.93 20.86 4.41
N TYR A 209 0.72 20.46 4.68
CA TYR A 209 0.36 19.17 5.27
C TYR A 209 -0.22 18.22 4.22
N MET A 210 0.34 17.04 4.13
CA MET A 210 -0.25 15.96 3.35
C MET A 210 -1.41 15.34 4.14
N THR A 211 -2.61 15.27 3.53
CA THR A 211 -3.82 14.73 4.16
C THR A 211 -4.37 13.53 3.40
N ASN A 212 -4.96 12.57 4.14
CA ASN A 212 -5.71 11.45 3.58
C ASN A 212 -7.22 11.68 3.65
N ALA A 213 -7.68 12.84 4.09
CA ALA A 213 -9.09 13.18 4.13
C ALA A 213 -9.65 13.37 2.71
N SER A 214 -10.56 12.49 2.31
CA SER A 214 -11.20 12.56 0.98
C SER A 214 -12.22 13.69 0.86
N ARG A 215 -12.82 14.12 1.99
CA ARG A 215 -13.75 15.24 2.02
C ARG A 215 -13.01 16.57 2.16
N THR A 216 -13.49 17.57 1.47
CA THR A 216 -12.88 18.92 1.47
C THR A 216 -13.09 19.68 2.78
N ASP A 217 -14.11 19.32 3.55
CA ASP A 217 -14.49 19.94 4.82
C ASP A 217 -13.85 19.28 6.05
N GLU A 218 -13.15 18.16 5.86
CA GLU A 218 -12.56 17.38 6.95
C GLU A 218 -11.03 17.33 6.84
N ILE A 219 -10.38 17.17 8.00
CA ILE A 219 -8.94 16.90 8.12
C ILE A 219 -8.69 15.97 9.30
N GLU A 220 -7.55 15.29 9.31
CA GLU A 220 -7.17 14.46 10.45
C GLU A 220 -6.92 15.31 11.71
N GLU A 221 -7.50 14.90 12.83
CA GLU A 221 -7.33 15.55 14.14
C GLU A 221 -5.85 15.77 14.50
N LYS A 222 -5.00 14.78 14.14
CA LYS A 222 -3.55 14.87 14.38
C LYS A 222 -2.88 16.04 13.67
N VAL A 223 -3.39 16.49 12.51
CA VAL A 223 -2.87 17.67 11.80
C VAL A 223 -3.17 18.90 12.60
N MET A 224 -4.40 19.06 13.11
CA MET A 224 -4.76 20.17 14.00
C MET A 224 -3.95 20.12 15.30
N TYR A 225 -3.78 18.94 15.90
CA TYR A 225 -2.92 18.75 17.06
C TYR A 225 -1.46 19.18 16.79
N SER A 226 -0.93 18.84 15.61
CA SER A 226 0.42 19.25 15.18
C SER A 226 0.56 20.75 15.08
N ILE A 227 -0.44 21.42 14.51
CA ILE A 227 -0.40 22.88 14.30
C ILE A 227 -0.57 23.63 15.62
N LEU A 228 -1.52 23.19 16.47
CA LEU A 228 -1.97 23.98 17.61
C LEU A 228 -1.32 23.57 18.95
N GLN A 229 -1.06 22.29 19.19
CA GLN A 229 -0.69 21.78 20.52
C GLN A 229 0.73 21.27 20.60
N LYS A 230 1.22 20.53 19.57
CA LYS A 230 2.59 19.99 19.57
C LYS A 230 3.63 21.03 19.12
N ARG A 231 3.87 22.07 19.84
CA ARG A 231 4.59 23.29 19.46
C ARG A 231 3.81 24.07 18.41
N PRO A 232 3.08 25.10 18.80
CA PRO A 232 2.31 25.94 17.88
C PRO A 232 3.15 26.37 16.68
N LYS A 233 2.63 26.11 15.48
CA LYS A 233 3.34 26.39 14.23
C LYS A 233 2.67 27.53 13.51
N ARG A 234 3.12 28.73 13.79
CA ARG A 234 2.67 29.89 13.05
C ARG A 234 3.24 29.84 11.64
N ALA A 235 2.34 29.90 10.67
CA ALA A 235 2.66 30.06 9.26
C ALA A 235 1.80 31.19 8.69
N ASP A 236 2.27 31.83 7.63
CA ASP A 236 1.46 32.86 6.99
C ASP A 236 0.36 32.24 6.15
N ILE A 237 0.65 31.10 5.53
CA ILE A 237 -0.34 30.34 4.73
C ILE A 237 -0.21 28.86 5.05
N TYR A 238 -1.36 28.21 5.31
CA TYR A 238 -1.47 26.78 5.51
C TYR A 238 -2.00 26.11 4.25
N TRP A 239 -1.42 24.97 3.89
CA TRP A 239 -1.80 24.18 2.72
C TRP A 239 -2.14 22.76 3.12
N PHE A 240 -3.32 22.29 2.74
CA PHE A 240 -3.71 20.89 2.90
C PHE A 240 -3.70 20.24 1.52
N VAL A 241 -2.82 19.27 1.32
CA VAL A 241 -2.64 18.62 0.03
C VAL A 241 -3.13 17.17 0.09
N HIS A 242 -4.08 16.84 -0.76
CA HIS A 242 -4.61 15.50 -0.94
C HIS A 242 -4.24 14.97 -2.33
N VAL A 243 -3.91 13.68 -2.43
CA VAL A 243 -3.56 13.02 -3.70
C VAL A 243 -4.48 11.84 -3.93
N ASN A 244 -5.24 11.90 -4.99
CA ASN A 244 -6.13 10.86 -5.45
C ASN A 244 -5.57 10.20 -6.71
N ILE A 245 -5.41 8.87 -6.71
CA ILE A 245 -4.93 8.11 -7.89
C ILE A 245 -6.14 7.58 -8.66
N LEU A 246 -6.26 8.05 -9.90
CA LEU A 246 -7.35 7.67 -10.80
C LEU A 246 -7.05 6.36 -11.56
N ASN A 247 -8.11 5.81 -12.17
CA ASN A 247 -8.00 4.61 -13.00
C ASN A 247 -7.52 4.91 -14.43
N GLU A 248 -7.44 6.18 -14.81
CA GLU A 248 -6.91 6.64 -16.10
C GLU A 248 -5.37 6.64 -16.07
N PRO A 249 -4.68 6.26 -17.15
CA PRO A 249 -3.22 6.16 -17.15
C PRO A 249 -2.53 7.53 -17.08
N TYR A 250 -2.96 8.48 -17.90
CA TYR A 250 -2.41 9.82 -18.00
C TYR A 250 -3.49 10.85 -17.72
N LYS A 251 -3.56 11.26 -16.48
CA LYS A 251 -4.39 12.37 -16.08
C LYS A 251 -3.67 13.16 -15.01
N THR A 252 -3.57 14.46 -15.19
CA THR A 252 -2.98 15.36 -14.22
C THR A 252 -3.92 16.54 -14.06
N GLU A 253 -4.77 16.47 -13.07
CA GLU A 253 -5.72 17.52 -12.72
C GLU A 253 -5.51 17.95 -11.29
N TYR A 254 -5.79 19.20 -11.01
CA TYR A 254 -5.81 19.70 -9.64
C TYR A 254 -7.03 20.57 -9.41
N LYS A 255 -7.46 20.66 -8.17
CA LYS A 255 -8.50 21.54 -7.72
C LYS A 255 -8.00 22.29 -6.49
N VAL A 256 -8.05 23.61 -6.55
CA VAL A 256 -7.78 24.48 -5.40
C VAL A 256 -9.10 24.87 -4.76
N THR A 257 -9.16 24.83 -3.45
CA THR A 257 -10.28 25.31 -2.64
C THR A 257 -9.73 26.24 -1.56
N GLU A 258 -10.07 27.51 -1.63
CA GLU A 258 -9.78 28.46 -0.57
C GLU A 258 -10.76 28.24 0.59
N ILE A 259 -10.24 27.93 1.76
CA ILE A 259 -11.04 27.62 2.96
C ILE A 259 -11.11 28.84 3.89
N ILE A 260 -9.98 29.53 4.05
CA ILE A 260 -9.87 30.82 4.74
C ILE A 260 -9.17 31.75 3.77
N LYS A 261 -9.74 32.92 3.56
CA LYS A 261 -9.21 33.90 2.62
C LYS A 261 -7.76 34.27 2.96
N ASP A 262 -6.87 34.06 1.97
CA ASP A 262 -5.44 34.36 2.03
C ASP A 262 -4.63 33.57 3.09
N ASP A 263 -5.24 32.67 3.91
CA ASP A 263 -4.58 31.99 5.03
C ASP A 263 -4.58 30.46 4.90
N LEU A 264 -5.66 29.86 4.34
CA LEU A 264 -5.78 28.39 4.27
C LEU A 264 -6.33 27.93 2.92
N PHE A 265 -5.53 27.16 2.24
CA PHE A 265 -5.87 26.54 0.96
C PHE A 265 -5.84 25.01 1.05
N ARG A 266 -6.72 24.37 0.29
CA ARG A 266 -6.67 22.95 0.03
C ARG A 266 -6.44 22.69 -1.44
N ILE A 267 -5.52 21.76 -1.75
CA ILE A 267 -5.23 21.31 -3.10
C ILE A 267 -5.50 19.83 -3.18
N ASP A 268 -6.41 19.43 -4.06
CA ASP A 268 -6.71 18.04 -4.36
C ASP A 268 -6.12 17.71 -5.73
N PHE A 269 -5.07 16.85 -5.77
CA PHE A 269 -4.49 16.34 -7.00
C PHE A 269 -5.20 15.06 -7.43
N ASN A 270 -5.63 14.99 -8.69
CA ASN A 270 -6.17 13.81 -9.34
C ASN A 270 -5.17 13.33 -10.39
N LEU A 271 -4.42 12.28 -10.07
CA LEU A 271 -3.33 11.78 -10.88
C LEU A 271 -3.66 10.43 -11.50
N GLY A 272 -3.30 10.26 -12.76
CA GLY A 272 -3.35 8.97 -13.42
C GLY A 272 -2.36 7.97 -12.79
N PHE A 273 -2.69 6.67 -12.84
CA PHE A 273 -1.87 5.65 -12.17
C PHE A 273 -0.44 5.51 -12.74
N ARG A 274 -0.17 5.99 -13.95
CA ARG A 274 1.19 6.03 -14.55
C ARG A 274 1.95 7.33 -14.26
N GLU A 275 1.24 8.37 -13.89
CA GLU A 275 1.89 9.64 -13.58
C GLU A 275 2.77 9.52 -12.33
N PRO A 276 4.04 9.91 -12.40
CA PRO A 276 4.91 9.91 -11.24
C PRO A 276 4.40 10.94 -10.23
N THR A 277 4.11 10.50 -9.01
CA THR A 277 3.71 11.37 -7.91
C THR A 277 4.90 12.25 -7.46
N LYS A 278 5.20 13.30 -8.21
CA LYS A 278 6.22 14.31 -7.88
C LYS A 278 5.55 15.55 -7.30
N ILE A 279 4.98 15.40 -6.11
CA ILE A 279 4.14 16.45 -5.50
C ILE A 279 4.89 17.77 -5.33
N ASN A 280 6.19 17.73 -5.03
CA ASN A 280 6.99 18.95 -4.90
C ASN A 280 6.99 19.79 -6.22
N LEU A 281 7.15 19.12 -7.37
CA LEU A 281 7.14 19.83 -8.67
C LEU A 281 5.73 20.27 -9.06
N MET A 282 4.74 19.39 -8.88
CA MET A 282 3.33 19.68 -9.18
C MET A 282 2.81 20.84 -8.33
N PHE A 283 3.15 20.86 -7.06
CA PHE A 283 2.77 21.93 -6.15
C PHE A 283 3.38 23.28 -6.60
N LYS A 284 4.64 23.30 -7.03
CA LYS A 284 5.28 24.51 -7.57
C LYS A 284 4.57 25.05 -8.82
N GLU A 285 4.12 24.16 -9.72
CA GLU A 285 3.38 24.58 -10.92
C GLU A 285 2.00 25.15 -10.56
N VAL A 286 1.28 24.51 -9.61
CA VAL A 286 0.00 25.05 -9.09
C VAL A 286 0.21 26.44 -8.50
N LEU A 287 1.26 26.63 -7.69
CA LEU A 287 1.56 27.96 -7.12
C LEU A 287 1.85 29.00 -8.19
N LYS A 288 2.60 28.67 -9.25
CA LYS A 288 2.84 29.62 -10.35
C LYS A 288 1.54 30.03 -11.04
N ASP A 289 0.62 29.08 -11.22
CA ASP A 289 -0.69 29.36 -11.80
C ASP A 289 -1.53 30.27 -10.91
N MET A 290 -1.59 29.98 -9.60
CA MET A 290 -2.30 30.81 -8.62
C MET A 290 -1.73 32.24 -8.51
N VAL A 291 -0.40 32.38 -8.54
CA VAL A 291 0.26 33.70 -8.56
C VAL A 291 -0.08 34.46 -9.83
N LYS A 292 -0.06 33.80 -10.98
CA LYS A 292 -0.42 34.43 -12.26
C LYS A 292 -1.87 34.92 -12.29
N ASN A 293 -2.76 34.18 -11.62
CA ASN A 293 -4.16 34.54 -11.50
C ASN A 293 -4.43 35.57 -10.38
N GLY A 294 -3.42 35.93 -9.59
CA GLY A 294 -3.56 36.86 -8.45
C GLY A 294 -4.30 36.28 -7.25
N GLU A 295 -4.36 34.94 -7.14
CA GLU A 295 -5.08 34.23 -6.07
C GLU A 295 -4.28 34.12 -4.78
N VAL A 296 -2.93 34.17 -4.88
CA VAL A 296 -2.04 34.05 -3.71
C VAL A 296 -0.75 34.82 -3.93
N ASP A 297 -0.25 35.45 -2.87
CA ASP A 297 1.10 36.03 -2.82
C ASP A 297 2.04 35.04 -2.12
N VAL A 298 3.01 34.51 -2.86
CA VAL A 298 4.01 33.55 -2.37
C VAL A 298 5.33 34.20 -1.97
N THR A 299 5.42 35.53 -2.01
CA THR A 299 6.62 36.24 -1.57
C THR A 299 6.79 36.12 -0.05
N SER A 300 8.05 36.21 0.38
CA SER A 300 8.34 36.18 1.81
C SER A 300 7.73 37.40 2.50
N ARG A 301 7.02 37.19 3.60
CA ARG A 301 6.46 38.29 4.43
C ARG A 301 7.49 38.88 5.40
N TYR A 302 8.76 38.50 5.32
CA TYR A 302 9.85 39.21 5.99
C TYR A 302 10.19 40.47 5.20
N GLU A 303 10.22 41.64 5.84
CA GLU A 303 10.40 42.92 5.15
C GLU A 303 11.63 42.98 4.24
N SER A 304 12.77 42.45 4.70
CA SER A 304 14.04 42.40 3.95
C SER A 304 13.96 41.52 2.71
N LEU A 305 13.23 40.42 2.77
CA LEU A 305 13.08 39.47 1.67
C LEU A 305 11.95 39.90 0.72
N ASN A 306 10.87 40.46 1.25
CA ASN A 306 9.74 40.95 0.47
C ASN A 306 10.15 42.09 -0.47
N LYS A 307 10.93 43.07 0.05
CA LYS A 307 11.49 44.17 -0.77
C LYS A 307 12.31 43.70 -1.98
N ASN A 308 12.85 42.49 -1.90
CA ASN A 308 13.65 41.90 -2.96
C ASN A 308 12.90 40.82 -3.76
N ASN A 309 11.59 40.70 -3.62
CA ASN A 309 10.71 39.71 -4.27
C ASN A 309 11.22 38.25 -4.09
N ILE A 310 11.81 37.94 -2.93
CA ILE A 310 12.27 36.59 -2.61
C ILE A 310 11.09 35.76 -2.17
N LEU A 311 10.97 34.54 -2.74
CA LEU A 311 9.90 33.59 -2.40
C LEU A 311 9.98 33.20 -0.91
N GLY A 312 8.82 33.00 -0.31
CA GLY A 312 8.70 32.43 1.04
C GLY A 312 9.20 30.99 1.11
N ASP A 313 9.60 30.57 2.29
CA ASP A 313 10.00 29.20 2.55
C ASP A 313 8.78 28.26 2.61
N PHE A 314 8.95 27.06 2.01
CA PHE A 314 7.94 25.99 2.04
C PHE A 314 8.42 24.85 2.91
N LYS A 315 7.57 24.40 3.84
CA LYS A 315 7.82 23.23 4.67
C LYS A 315 6.72 22.21 4.51
N PHE A 316 7.09 21.03 4.00
CA PHE A 316 6.18 19.89 3.90
C PHE A 316 6.19 19.08 5.19
N MET A 317 5.00 18.80 5.71
CA MET A 317 4.82 18.04 6.94
C MET A 317 4.18 16.69 6.62
N LEU A 318 4.88 15.63 6.94
CA LEU A 318 4.38 14.26 6.87
C LEU A 318 4.11 13.72 8.28
N SER A 319 2.97 13.07 8.44
CA SER A 319 2.56 12.51 9.74
C SER A 319 2.86 11.03 9.79
N GLU A 320 3.87 10.60 10.54
CA GLU A 320 4.15 9.19 10.79
C GLU A 320 3.57 8.76 12.14
N LYS A 321 2.86 7.61 12.15
CA LYS A 321 2.33 7.02 13.38
C LYS A 321 3.32 6.03 13.96
N PHE A 322 3.48 6.05 15.28
CA PHE A 322 4.20 5.02 16.04
C PHE A 322 3.35 4.56 17.22
N LEU A 323 3.61 3.36 17.71
CA LEU A 323 2.92 2.81 18.87
C LEU A 323 3.45 3.50 20.14
N SER A 324 2.54 4.09 20.93
CA SER A 324 2.92 4.64 22.25
C SER A 324 3.16 3.52 23.25
N ASN A 325 4.13 3.73 24.15
CA ASN A 325 4.36 2.84 25.28
C ASN A 325 3.22 2.88 26.32
N ASP A 326 2.41 3.95 26.29
CA ASP A 326 1.26 4.16 27.19
C ASP A 326 -0.02 3.44 26.69
N SER A 327 0.12 2.54 25.72
CA SER A 327 -1.01 1.79 25.19
C SER A 327 -1.16 0.48 25.94
N ASP A 328 -2.28 0.29 26.64
CA ASP A 328 -2.68 -1.00 27.23
C ASP A 328 -3.27 -1.90 26.15
N LEU A 329 -2.37 -2.41 25.30
CA LEU A 329 -2.74 -3.37 24.26
C LEU A 329 -2.84 -4.78 24.80
N LEU A 330 -3.83 -5.51 24.33
CA LEU A 330 -3.86 -6.94 24.49
C LEU A 330 -2.60 -7.55 23.87
N TRP A 331 -2.08 -8.61 24.48
CA TRP A 331 -0.80 -9.19 24.02
C TRP A 331 -0.75 -9.51 22.53
N HIS A 332 -1.86 -10.00 21.94
CA HIS A 332 -1.97 -10.30 20.52
C HIS A 332 -1.94 -9.05 19.65
N GLU A 333 -2.58 -7.94 20.05
CA GLU A 333 -2.51 -6.66 19.32
C GLU A 333 -1.10 -6.09 19.36
N LYS A 334 -0.39 -6.23 20.46
CA LYS A 334 1.00 -5.81 20.62
C LYS A 334 1.92 -6.59 19.66
N VAL A 335 1.73 -7.91 19.54
CA VAL A 335 2.47 -8.73 18.59
C VAL A 335 2.18 -8.30 17.14
N ILE A 336 0.89 -8.12 16.79
CA ILE A 336 0.47 -7.67 15.46
C ILE A 336 1.11 -6.32 15.12
N MET A 337 1.03 -5.33 16.01
CA MET A 337 1.57 -4.00 15.77
C MET A 337 3.09 -3.99 15.68
N ASN A 338 3.79 -4.74 16.52
CA ASN A 338 5.25 -4.85 16.45
C ASN A 338 5.69 -5.49 15.13
N THR A 339 5.05 -6.59 14.74
CA THR A 339 5.33 -7.25 13.44
C THR A 339 5.02 -6.32 12.27
N TYR A 340 3.91 -5.58 12.33
CA TYR A 340 3.57 -4.57 11.32
C TYR A 340 4.67 -3.49 11.19
N PHE A 341 5.21 -2.96 12.28
CA PHE A 341 6.27 -1.96 12.22
C PHE A 341 7.58 -2.52 11.64
N VAL A 342 7.87 -3.81 11.87
CA VAL A 342 8.99 -4.49 11.22
C VAL A 342 8.76 -4.58 9.71
N ILE A 343 7.58 -5.06 9.28
CA ILE A 343 7.23 -5.17 7.87
C ILE A 343 7.19 -3.79 7.20
N LYS A 344 6.72 -2.74 7.90
CA LYS A 344 6.65 -1.36 7.40
C LYS A 344 8.03 -0.82 7.00
N LYS A 345 9.12 -1.26 7.62
CA LYS A 345 10.49 -0.85 7.24
C LYS A 345 10.87 -1.29 5.82
N PHE A 346 10.27 -2.37 5.33
CA PHE A 346 10.48 -2.89 3.97
C PHE A 346 9.47 -2.31 2.95
N SER A 347 8.51 -1.54 3.41
CA SER A 347 7.53 -0.86 2.56
C SER A 347 8.11 0.45 2.00
N LEU A 348 7.49 0.95 0.94
CA LEU A 348 7.82 2.27 0.39
C LEU A 348 7.57 3.34 1.46
N SER A 349 8.55 4.21 1.71
CA SER A 349 8.37 5.35 2.63
C SER A 349 7.37 6.35 2.06
N GLU A 350 6.64 7.04 2.92
CA GLU A 350 5.64 8.02 2.49
C GLU A 350 6.28 9.17 1.72
N GLU A 351 7.50 9.59 2.09
CA GLU A 351 8.28 10.61 1.35
C GLU A 351 8.52 10.19 -0.10
N ASN A 352 9.05 8.99 -0.29
CA ASN A 352 9.30 8.44 -1.63
C ASN A 352 8.01 8.19 -2.40
N GLY A 353 6.92 7.86 -1.69
CA GLY A 353 5.59 7.67 -2.27
C GLY A 353 5.01 8.96 -2.86
N PHE A 354 5.30 10.10 -2.27
CA PHE A 354 4.88 11.43 -2.74
C PHE A 354 5.94 12.15 -3.60
N GLY A 355 7.13 11.57 -3.75
CA GLY A 355 8.22 12.19 -4.50
C GLY A 355 8.65 13.54 -3.93
N LEU A 356 8.68 13.64 -2.60
CA LEU A 356 9.10 14.85 -1.89
C LEU A 356 10.60 14.82 -1.64
N ASP A 357 11.28 15.94 -1.84
CA ASP A 357 12.70 16.09 -1.50
C ASP A 357 12.88 16.17 0.02
N SER A 358 13.80 15.39 0.56
CA SER A 358 14.10 15.32 1.98
C SER A 358 14.52 16.66 2.63
N SER A 359 15.05 17.59 1.84
CA SER A 359 15.51 18.91 2.32
C SER A 359 14.39 19.83 2.81
N SER A 360 13.19 19.71 2.23
CA SER A 360 12.02 20.54 2.55
C SER A 360 10.96 19.80 3.36
N VAL A 361 11.18 18.53 3.69
CA VAL A 361 10.22 17.66 4.36
C VAL A 361 10.58 17.47 5.83
N LYS A 362 9.59 17.58 6.70
CA LYS A 362 9.70 17.19 8.10
C LYS A 362 8.70 16.10 8.42
N ILE A 363 9.21 14.98 8.90
CA ILE A 363 8.37 13.89 9.41
C ILE A 363 8.06 14.15 10.87
N GLU A 364 6.79 14.26 11.20
CA GLU A 364 6.34 14.29 12.58
C GLU A 364 5.80 12.95 13.02
N LYS A 365 6.35 12.44 14.10
CA LYS A 365 5.89 11.20 14.71
C LYS A 365 4.77 11.49 15.70
N PHE A 366 3.65 10.78 15.54
CA PHE A 366 2.47 10.86 16.41
C PHE A 366 2.29 9.54 17.14
N PRO A 367 2.19 9.56 18.49
CA PRO A 367 1.87 8.37 19.23
C PRO A 367 0.44 7.92 18.89
N MET A 368 0.28 6.64 18.58
CA MET A 368 -1.02 5.99 18.63
C MET A 368 -1.20 5.46 20.05
N VAL A 369 -2.09 6.06 20.81
CA VAL A 369 -2.55 5.53 22.09
C VAL A 369 -3.77 4.68 21.78
N LEU A 370 -3.55 3.37 21.75
CA LEU A 370 -4.58 2.36 21.60
C LEU A 370 -4.99 1.97 23.04
N HIS A 371 -6.24 2.15 23.39
CA HIS A 371 -6.73 1.99 24.76
C HIS A 371 -5.94 2.85 25.77
N PRO A 372 -6.42 4.07 26.08
CA PRO A 372 -5.78 4.87 27.12
C PRO A 372 -5.77 4.07 28.44
N PRO A 373 -4.66 4.10 29.19
CA PRO A 373 -4.57 3.40 30.47
C PRO A 373 -5.70 3.84 31.40
N GLU A 374 -6.14 2.94 32.27
CA GLU A 374 -7.07 3.28 33.33
C GLU A 374 -6.53 4.49 34.10
N LYS A 375 -7.45 5.36 34.58
CA LYS A 375 -7.08 6.61 35.27
C LYS A 375 -6.08 6.30 36.38
N ILE A 376 -4.85 6.78 36.21
CA ILE A 376 -3.85 6.71 37.29
C ILE A 376 -4.33 7.65 38.38
N CYS A 377 -4.78 7.09 39.50
CA CYS A 377 -5.10 7.86 40.70
C CYS A 377 -3.80 8.16 41.44
N LEU A 378 -3.29 9.38 41.30
CA LEU A 378 -2.14 9.86 42.05
C LEU A 378 -2.64 10.68 43.24
N ASN A 379 -2.30 10.26 44.46
CA ASN A 379 -2.53 11.06 45.67
C ASN A 379 -1.33 11.97 45.90
N ARG A 380 -1.59 13.27 45.95
CA ARG A 380 -0.53 14.23 46.32
C ARG A 380 -0.25 14.10 47.82
N VAL A 381 0.91 13.63 48.17
CA VAL A 381 1.42 13.68 49.55
C VAL A 381 1.96 15.11 49.77
N LYS A 382 1.45 15.76 50.85
CA LYS A 382 1.91 17.11 51.23
C LYS A 382 3.23 17.02 51.99
#